data_9ab7dc34a6f8fbc7c064046dffc824f6
#
_entry.id   9ab7dc34a6f8fbc7c064046dffc824f6
#
_cell.length_a   1.000
_cell.length_b   1.000
_cell.length_c   1.000
_cell.angle_alpha   90.00
_cell.angle_beta   90.00
_cell.angle_gamma   90.00
#
_symmetry.space_group_name_H-M   'P 1'
#
loop_
_entity.id
_entity.type
_entity.pdbx_description
1 polymer ?
#
loop_
_entity_poly.entity_id
_entity_poly.type
_entity_poly.pdbx_seq_one_letter_code
_entity_poly.pdbx_strand_id
1 'polypeptide(L)'
;MIANLLNYIVWDPDPILAHLGPMTIRYYSTCWMIGLLLGYLLMSKLYKQQGLSDEKFSPLFLYIFFGVLIGGRLGHCIFYQPEYFLTQWDHFIEMLIPVHHMPDGSWKYTGYEGLASHGGVFGMFVGIWLYCRNMKVSGWVVLDNMGICSGITATFI
;
A
#
# COMPACT_ATOMS: atom_id res chain seq x y z
N MET A 1 12.93 -43.64 -21.65
CA MET A 1 12.38 -42.93 -22.83
C MET A 1 10.91 -42.56 -22.60
N ILE A 2 10.59 -41.98 -21.42
CA ILE A 2 9.22 -41.48 -21.02
C ILE A 2 9.25 -39.98 -20.64
N ALA A 3 10.43 -39.34 -20.69
CA ALA A 3 10.58 -37.93 -20.25
C ALA A 3 10.05 -36.88 -21.25
N ASN A 4 9.58 -37.25 -22.42
CA ASN A 4 9.13 -36.32 -23.47
C ASN A 4 7.61 -36.20 -23.63
N LEU A 5 6.82 -36.69 -22.69
CA LEU A 5 5.35 -36.63 -22.75
C LEU A 5 4.73 -35.47 -21.96
N LEU A 6 5.52 -34.73 -21.20
CA LEU A 6 5.06 -33.53 -20.52
C LEU A 6 5.62 -32.31 -21.24
N ASN A 7 4.95 -31.86 -22.29
CA ASN A 7 5.19 -30.56 -22.90
C ASN A 7 4.78 -29.47 -21.89
N TYR A 8 5.66 -29.15 -20.95
CA TYR A 8 5.48 -28.00 -20.08
C TYR A 8 6.29 -26.82 -20.62
N ILE A 9 5.70 -25.66 -20.58
CA ILE A 9 6.39 -24.40 -20.90
C ILE A 9 7.13 -23.97 -19.63
N VAL A 10 8.44 -23.87 -19.69
CA VAL A 10 9.22 -23.26 -18.61
C VAL A 10 9.04 -21.77 -18.71
N TRP A 11 8.30 -21.21 -17.75
CA TRP A 11 8.12 -19.77 -17.63
C TRP A 11 9.12 -19.23 -16.61
N ASP A 12 10.21 -18.69 -17.11
CA ASP A 12 11.30 -18.10 -16.29
C ASP A 12 11.77 -16.78 -16.92
N PRO A 13 10.86 -15.75 -16.98
CA PRO A 13 11.20 -14.44 -17.50
C PRO A 13 12.08 -13.68 -16.50
N ASP A 14 13.00 -12.86 -17.00
CA ASP A 14 13.73 -11.89 -16.17
C ASP A 14 12.71 -10.96 -15.49
N PRO A 15 12.68 -10.87 -14.14
CA PRO A 15 11.76 -9.98 -13.43
C PRO A 15 12.14 -8.50 -13.54
N ILE A 16 13.29 -8.18 -14.13
CA ILE A 16 13.82 -6.83 -14.25
C ILE A 16 13.39 -6.21 -15.58
N LEU A 17 12.72 -5.06 -15.52
CA LEU A 17 12.34 -4.27 -16.69
C LEU A 17 13.51 -3.40 -17.17
N ALA A 18 14.17 -2.70 -16.24
CA ALA A 18 15.27 -1.78 -16.56
C ALA A 18 16.12 -1.45 -15.32
N HIS A 19 17.35 -1.01 -15.59
CA HIS A 19 18.23 -0.43 -14.59
C HIS A 19 18.39 1.09 -14.86
N LEU A 20 18.01 1.92 -13.88
CA LEU A 20 18.25 3.37 -13.90
C LEU A 20 19.27 3.74 -12.82
N GLY A 21 20.56 3.62 -13.15
CA GLY A 21 21.64 3.82 -12.20
C GLY A 21 21.54 2.81 -11.05
N PRO A 22 21.46 3.24 -9.78
CA PRO A 22 21.37 2.33 -8.62
C PRO A 22 19.97 1.72 -8.44
N MET A 23 18.95 2.20 -9.17
CA MET A 23 17.57 1.74 -9.06
C MET A 23 17.26 0.66 -10.08
N THR A 24 16.73 -0.46 -9.60
CA THR A 24 16.23 -1.57 -10.44
C THR A 24 14.72 -1.49 -10.54
N ILE A 25 14.20 -1.27 -11.75
CA ILE A 25 12.78 -1.26 -12.05
C ILE A 25 12.37 -2.69 -12.42
N ARG A 26 11.35 -3.20 -11.73
CA ARG A 26 10.79 -4.53 -11.96
C ARG A 26 9.44 -4.45 -12.66
N TYR A 27 9.13 -5.44 -13.51
CA TYR A 27 7.82 -5.56 -14.15
C TYR A 27 6.68 -5.48 -13.14
N TYR A 28 6.78 -6.20 -12.02
CA TYR A 28 5.79 -6.20 -10.96
C TYR A 28 5.49 -4.79 -10.42
N SER A 29 6.53 -4.03 -10.08
CA SER A 29 6.36 -2.65 -9.57
C SER A 29 5.76 -1.72 -10.62
N THR A 30 6.13 -1.91 -11.89
CA THR A 30 5.60 -1.13 -13.01
C THR A 30 4.13 -1.42 -13.25
N CYS A 31 3.74 -2.68 -13.24
CA CYS A 31 2.33 -3.08 -13.35
C CYS A 31 1.49 -2.51 -12.20
N TRP A 32 2.01 -2.59 -10.96
CA TRP A 32 1.38 -1.96 -9.80
C TRP A 32 1.14 -0.46 -10.02
N MET A 33 2.16 0.27 -10.47
CA MET A 33 2.05 1.71 -10.71
C MET A 33 1.03 2.04 -11.80
N ILE A 34 1.01 1.27 -12.90
CA ILE A 34 0.02 1.43 -13.97
C ILE A 34 -1.38 1.16 -13.43
N GLY A 35 -1.59 0.06 -12.71
CA GLY A 35 -2.88 -0.30 -12.12
C GLY A 35 -3.41 0.77 -11.16
N LEU A 36 -2.54 1.30 -10.29
CA LEU A 36 -2.90 2.39 -9.38
C LEU A 36 -3.24 3.69 -10.12
N LEU A 37 -2.47 4.05 -11.16
CA LEU A 37 -2.74 5.23 -11.97
C LEU A 37 -4.09 5.12 -12.69
N LEU A 38 -4.37 3.98 -13.31
CA LEU A 38 -5.65 3.74 -13.98
C LEU A 38 -6.82 3.74 -12.99
N GLY A 39 -6.64 3.13 -11.82
CA GLY A 39 -7.60 3.17 -10.73
C GLY A 39 -7.89 4.60 -10.25
N TYR A 40 -6.85 5.41 -10.09
CA TYR A 40 -6.97 6.82 -9.72
C TYR A 40 -7.74 7.63 -10.79
N LEU A 41 -7.40 7.46 -12.07
CA LEU A 41 -8.07 8.17 -13.17
C LEU A 41 -9.55 7.77 -13.27
N LEU A 42 -9.85 6.48 -13.11
CA LEU A 42 -11.23 6.01 -13.09
C LEU A 42 -12.00 6.56 -11.88
N MET A 43 -11.41 6.53 -10.70
CA MET A 43 -12.00 7.07 -9.48
C MET A 43 -12.33 8.55 -9.63
N SER A 44 -11.41 9.35 -10.17
CA SER A 44 -11.64 10.77 -10.48
C SER A 44 -12.83 10.97 -11.42
N LYS A 45 -12.93 10.14 -12.47
CA LYS A 45 -14.05 10.18 -13.41
C LYS A 45 -15.38 9.85 -12.73
N LEU A 46 -15.42 8.82 -11.87
CA LEU A 46 -16.62 8.42 -11.13
C LEU A 46 -17.09 9.52 -10.18
N TYR A 47 -16.16 10.16 -9.46
CA TYR A 47 -16.48 11.29 -8.60
C TYR A 47 -17.13 12.44 -9.36
N LYS A 48 -16.57 12.80 -10.52
CA LYS A 48 -17.13 13.84 -11.39
C LYS A 48 -18.53 13.48 -11.90
N GLN A 49 -18.74 12.23 -12.31
CA GLN A 49 -20.05 11.75 -12.75
C GLN A 49 -21.11 11.78 -11.63
N GLN A 50 -20.68 11.61 -10.38
CA GLN A 50 -21.55 11.68 -9.20
C GLN A 50 -21.74 13.11 -8.67
N GLY A 51 -21.24 14.13 -9.38
CA GLY A 51 -21.36 15.53 -8.98
C GLY A 51 -20.50 15.93 -7.77
N LEU A 52 -19.48 15.12 -7.44
CA LEU A 52 -18.53 15.42 -6.37
C LEU A 52 -17.38 16.27 -6.94
N SER A 53 -17.03 17.34 -6.22
CA SER A 53 -15.95 18.26 -6.65
C SER A 53 -14.56 17.62 -6.53
N ASP A 54 -13.62 18.15 -7.32
CA ASP A 54 -12.20 17.75 -7.24
C ASP A 54 -11.59 18.02 -5.86
N GLU A 55 -12.07 19.04 -5.14
CA GLU A 55 -11.68 19.33 -3.75
C GLU A 55 -12.03 18.19 -2.80
N LYS A 56 -13.14 17.49 -3.04
CA LYS A 56 -13.51 16.30 -2.28
C LYS A 56 -12.70 15.07 -2.69
N PHE A 57 -12.37 14.95 -3.95
CA PHE A 57 -11.61 13.80 -4.45
C PHE A 57 -10.12 13.83 -4.06
N SER A 58 -9.47 14.98 -4.23
CA SER A 58 -8.01 15.10 -4.04
C SER A 58 -7.47 14.56 -2.71
N PRO A 59 -8.14 14.79 -1.54
CA PRO A 59 -7.63 14.29 -0.27
C PRO A 59 -7.75 12.77 -0.08
N LEU A 60 -8.68 12.12 -0.80
CA LEU A 60 -8.98 10.70 -0.60
C LEU A 60 -7.73 9.82 -0.68
N PHE A 61 -6.89 10.08 -1.69
CA PHE A 61 -5.65 9.32 -1.87
C PHE A 61 -4.74 9.42 -0.64
N LEU A 62 -4.58 10.62 -0.08
CA LEU A 62 -3.72 10.83 1.09
C LEU A 62 -4.29 10.12 2.34
N TYR A 63 -5.60 10.19 2.56
CA TYR A 63 -6.22 9.48 3.69
C TYR A 63 -6.03 7.97 3.59
N ILE A 64 -6.21 7.40 2.40
CA ILE A 64 -6.01 5.97 2.17
C ILE A 64 -4.52 5.62 2.30
N PHE A 65 -3.62 6.38 1.66
CA PHE A 65 -2.19 6.13 1.67
C PHE A 65 -1.63 6.12 3.09
N PHE A 66 -1.89 7.18 3.87
CA PHE A 66 -1.43 7.24 5.26
C PHE A 66 -2.14 6.22 6.15
N GLY A 67 -3.42 5.96 5.91
CA GLY A 67 -4.14 4.91 6.62
C GLY A 67 -3.49 3.54 6.44
N VAL A 68 -3.23 3.15 5.20
CA VAL A 68 -2.59 1.86 4.87
C VAL A 68 -1.17 1.80 5.41
N LEU A 69 -0.36 2.86 5.25
CA LEU A 69 1.02 2.89 5.69
C LEU A 69 1.13 2.78 7.22
N ILE A 70 0.41 3.63 7.94
CA ILE A 70 0.41 3.65 9.41
C ILE A 70 -0.20 2.36 9.96
N GLY A 71 -1.35 1.94 9.41
CA GLY A 71 -2.01 0.72 9.85
C GLY A 71 -1.18 -0.53 9.59
N GLY A 72 -0.55 -0.62 8.41
CA GLY A 72 0.34 -1.72 8.06
C GLY A 72 1.55 -1.80 8.98
N ARG A 73 2.15 -0.67 9.31
CA ARG A 73 3.30 -0.59 10.22
C ARG A 73 2.90 -0.93 11.66
N LEU A 74 1.86 -0.31 12.19
CA LEU A 74 1.36 -0.60 13.53
C LEU A 74 0.93 -2.07 13.67
N GLY A 75 0.23 -2.59 12.66
CA GLY A 75 -0.16 -4.00 12.64
C GLY A 75 1.06 -4.93 12.67
N HIS A 76 2.13 -4.61 11.92
CA HIS A 76 3.37 -5.38 11.99
C HIS A 76 3.99 -5.34 13.40
N CYS A 77 4.18 -4.16 13.95
CA CYS A 77 4.80 -3.97 15.26
C CYS A 77 4.01 -4.66 16.39
N ILE A 78 2.68 -4.54 16.38
CA ILE A 78 1.83 -5.06 17.47
C ILE A 78 1.63 -6.57 17.36
N PHE A 79 1.44 -7.12 16.16
CA PHE A 79 1.08 -8.53 16.01
C PHE A 79 2.25 -9.46 15.71
N TYR A 80 3.33 -8.96 15.09
CA TYR A 80 4.48 -9.78 14.70
C TYR A 80 5.69 -9.62 15.62
N GLN A 81 5.86 -8.44 16.23
CA GLN A 81 7.01 -8.15 17.09
C GLN A 81 6.61 -7.38 18.37
N PRO A 82 5.57 -7.82 19.11
CA PRO A 82 5.09 -7.09 20.29
C PRO A 82 6.16 -7.00 21.38
N GLU A 83 6.94 -8.07 21.58
CA GLU A 83 7.99 -8.14 22.59
C GLU A 83 9.10 -7.10 22.36
N TYR A 84 9.37 -6.76 21.11
CA TYR A 84 10.35 -5.74 20.78
C TYR A 84 9.77 -4.32 20.94
N PHE A 85 8.64 -4.05 20.30
CA PHE A 85 8.13 -2.69 20.18
C PHE A 85 7.38 -2.18 21.42
N LEU A 86 6.80 -3.08 22.25
CA LEU A 86 5.97 -2.68 23.38
C LEU A 86 6.69 -2.71 24.73
N THR A 87 7.97 -3.05 24.76
CA THR A 87 8.73 -3.20 26.02
C THR A 87 9.52 -1.96 26.42
N GLN A 88 9.97 -1.14 25.46
CA GLN A 88 10.81 0.03 25.68
C GLN A 88 10.31 1.25 24.93
N TRP A 89 10.43 2.43 25.52
CA TRP A 89 9.95 3.68 24.91
C TRP A 89 10.68 4.05 23.63
N ASP A 90 11.97 3.75 23.51
CA ASP A 90 12.76 4.02 22.30
C ASP A 90 12.23 3.20 21.12
N HIS A 91 11.88 1.94 21.34
CA HIS A 91 11.29 1.08 20.33
C HIS A 91 9.87 1.52 19.93
N PHE A 92 9.14 2.18 20.85
CA PHE A 92 7.84 2.75 20.51
C PHE A 92 7.95 3.89 19.47
N ILE A 93 9.01 4.68 19.53
CA ILE A 93 9.29 5.73 18.52
C ILE A 93 9.57 5.08 17.16
N GLU A 94 10.29 3.96 17.12
CA GLU A 94 10.58 3.19 15.92
C GLU A 94 9.34 2.60 15.21
N MET A 95 8.21 2.51 15.92
CA MET A 95 6.95 2.09 15.29
C MET A 95 6.46 3.07 14.23
N LEU A 96 6.66 4.36 14.46
CA LEU A 96 6.13 5.43 13.60
C LEU A 96 7.19 6.06 12.71
N ILE A 97 8.44 6.10 13.17
CA ILE A 97 9.55 6.70 12.45
C ILE A 97 10.45 5.58 11.91
N PRO A 98 10.86 5.60 10.62
CA PRO A 98 11.66 4.53 10.02
C PRO A 98 13.14 4.62 10.43
N VAL A 99 13.39 4.66 11.72
CA VAL A 99 14.73 4.70 12.32
C VAL A 99 14.87 3.58 13.34
N HIS A 100 16.08 3.14 13.57
CA HIS A 100 16.40 2.11 14.58
C HIS A 100 17.43 2.65 15.54
N HIS A 101 17.21 2.48 16.85
CA HIS A 101 18.15 2.88 17.89
C HIS A 101 19.25 1.81 18.01
N MET A 102 20.47 2.17 17.71
CA MET A 102 21.61 1.27 17.76
C MET A 102 22.18 1.17 19.18
N PRO A 103 22.85 0.06 19.55
CA PRO A 103 23.45 -0.11 20.89
C PRO A 103 24.50 0.93 21.25
N ASP A 104 25.05 1.63 20.25
CA ASP A 104 26.01 2.73 20.44
C ASP A 104 25.36 4.08 20.74
N GLY A 105 24.02 4.11 20.85
CA GLY A 105 23.23 5.32 21.09
C GLY A 105 22.93 6.13 19.82
N SER A 106 23.37 5.69 18.63
CA SER A 106 23.08 6.37 17.37
C SER A 106 21.74 5.93 16.77
N TRP A 107 21.14 6.78 15.92
CA TRP A 107 19.93 6.46 15.16
C TRP A 107 20.29 6.18 13.71
N LYS A 108 19.90 5.03 13.21
CA LYS A 108 20.11 4.63 11.83
C LYS A 108 18.78 4.57 11.08
N TYR A 109 18.72 5.20 9.91
CA TYR A 109 17.58 5.08 9.01
C TYR A 109 17.54 3.67 8.39
N THR A 110 16.47 2.93 8.65
CA THR A 110 16.28 1.55 8.17
C THR A 110 15.17 1.43 7.14
N GLY A 111 14.37 2.49 6.96
CA GLY A 111 13.15 2.43 6.17
C GLY A 111 12.00 1.73 6.92
N TYR A 112 10.85 1.63 6.28
CA TYR A 112 9.72 0.87 6.81
C TYR A 112 9.88 -0.61 6.45
N GLU A 113 10.63 -1.33 7.25
CA GLU A 113 10.71 -2.79 7.17
C GLU A 113 9.54 -3.41 7.94
N GLY A 114 8.84 -4.33 7.29
CA GLY A 114 7.68 -5.03 7.85
C GLY A 114 6.39 -4.20 7.83
N LEU A 115 5.50 -4.59 6.92
CA LEU A 115 4.13 -4.08 6.82
C LEU A 115 3.17 -5.27 6.88
N ALA A 116 2.21 -5.24 7.80
CA ALA A 116 1.19 -6.26 7.92
C ALA A 116 -0.03 -5.92 7.05
N SER A 117 -0.41 -6.82 6.14
CA SER A 117 -1.54 -6.62 5.25
C SER A 117 -2.85 -6.37 6.01
N HIS A 118 -3.10 -7.12 7.08
CA HIS A 118 -4.30 -6.93 7.91
C HIS A 118 -4.33 -5.56 8.58
N GLY A 119 -3.18 -5.09 9.10
CA GLY A 119 -3.05 -3.75 9.65
C GLY A 119 -3.29 -2.68 8.58
N GLY A 120 -2.78 -2.88 7.37
CA GLY A 120 -3.00 -2.00 6.23
C GLY A 120 -4.49 -1.89 5.86
N VAL A 121 -5.20 -3.01 5.80
CA VAL A 121 -6.65 -3.02 5.54
C VAL A 121 -7.42 -2.29 6.63
N PHE A 122 -7.11 -2.56 7.91
CA PHE A 122 -7.74 -1.84 9.02
C PHE A 122 -7.46 -0.33 8.94
N GLY A 123 -6.21 0.06 8.71
CA GLY A 123 -5.81 1.46 8.55
C GLY A 123 -6.49 2.13 7.36
N MET A 124 -6.69 1.42 6.25
CA MET A 124 -7.46 1.92 5.10
C MET A 124 -8.90 2.27 5.51
N PHE A 125 -9.59 1.39 6.25
CA PHE A 125 -10.94 1.68 6.72
C PHE A 125 -11.00 2.89 7.67
N VAL A 126 -10.02 3.03 8.55
CA VAL A 126 -9.88 4.23 9.41
C VAL A 126 -9.65 5.47 8.57
N GLY A 127 -8.78 5.40 7.56
CA GLY A 127 -8.53 6.49 6.62
C GLY A 127 -9.80 6.91 5.87
N ILE A 128 -10.56 5.95 5.34
CA ILE A 128 -11.85 6.21 4.67
C ILE A 128 -12.84 6.84 5.63
N TRP A 129 -12.95 6.34 6.85
CA TRP A 129 -13.84 6.90 7.86
C TRP A 129 -13.49 8.37 8.18
N LEU A 130 -12.22 8.67 8.40
CA LEU A 130 -11.73 10.05 8.63
C LEU A 130 -12.02 10.96 7.43
N TYR A 131 -11.74 10.45 6.22
CA TYR A 131 -12.04 11.16 4.98
C TYR A 131 -13.54 11.50 4.87
N CYS A 132 -14.41 10.50 5.04
CA CYS A 132 -15.86 10.67 4.96
C CYS A 132 -16.38 11.69 5.96
N ARG A 133 -15.85 11.65 7.19
CA ARG A 133 -16.21 12.60 8.26
C ARG A 133 -15.80 14.03 7.90
N ASN A 134 -14.59 14.22 7.37
CA ASN A 134 -14.05 15.56 7.08
C ASN A 134 -14.63 16.15 5.79
N MET A 135 -14.74 15.35 4.74
CA MET A 135 -15.22 15.79 3.43
C MET A 135 -16.75 15.71 3.27
N LYS A 136 -17.45 15.15 4.28
CA LYS A 136 -18.90 14.94 4.25
C LYS A 136 -19.36 14.17 3.01
N VAL A 137 -18.60 13.13 2.65
CA VAL A 137 -18.91 12.17 1.58
C VAL A 137 -19.41 10.88 2.21
N SER A 138 -20.42 10.25 1.60
CA SER A 138 -20.91 8.95 2.07
C SER A 138 -19.84 7.87 1.93
N GLY A 139 -19.62 7.08 2.98
CA GLY A 139 -18.69 5.95 2.95
C GLY A 139 -19.08 4.89 1.90
N TRP A 140 -20.35 4.68 1.66
CA TRP A 140 -20.85 3.77 0.64
C TRP A 140 -20.41 4.20 -0.76
N VAL A 141 -20.50 5.51 -1.07
CA VAL A 141 -20.03 6.06 -2.35
C VAL A 141 -18.52 5.79 -2.55
N VAL A 142 -17.74 5.96 -1.49
CA VAL A 142 -16.30 5.69 -1.56
C VAL A 142 -16.03 4.21 -1.79
N LEU A 143 -16.67 3.33 -1.03
CA LEU A 143 -16.47 1.87 -1.11
C LEU A 143 -16.94 1.30 -2.45
N ASP A 144 -18.08 1.75 -2.98
CA ASP A 144 -18.58 1.33 -4.29
C ASP A 144 -17.61 1.73 -5.40
N ASN A 145 -17.15 2.97 -5.39
CA ASN A 145 -16.18 3.45 -6.37
C ASN A 145 -14.84 2.71 -6.26
N MET A 146 -14.39 2.42 -5.03
CA MET A 146 -13.18 1.61 -4.81
C MET A 146 -13.37 0.17 -5.31
N GLY A 147 -14.55 -0.42 -5.11
CA GLY A 147 -14.89 -1.74 -5.64
C GLY A 147 -14.76 -1.81 -7.16
N ILE A 148 -15.26 -0.80 -7.87
CA ILE A 148 -15.15 -0.70 -9.34
C ILE A 148 -13.68 -0.53 -9.75
N CYS A 149 -12.94 0.35 -9.08
CA CYS A 149 -11.54 0.64 -9.41
C CYS A 149 -10.62 -0.53 -9.08
N SER A 150 -10.91 -1.29 -8.03
CA SER A 150 -10.11 -2.45 -7.61
C SER A 150 -10.05 -3.53 -8.68
N GLY A 151 -11.12 -3.74 -9.46
CA GLY A 151 -11.15 -4.68 -10.57
C GLY A 151 -10.10 -4.36 -11.64
N ILE A 152 -9.97 -3.08 -12.01
CA ILE A 152 -8.94 -2.64 -12.96
C ILE A 152 -7.55 -2.79 -12.35
N THR A 153 -7.36 -2.31 -11.13
CA THR A 153 -6.05 -2.39 -10.47
C THR A 153 -5.59 -3.84 -10.34
N ALA A 154 -6.49 -4.75 -9.94
CA ALA A 154 -6.18 -6.17 -9.77
C ALA A 154 -5.78 -6.88 -11.08
N THR A 155 -6.19 -6.39 -12.25
CA THR A 155 -5.77 -6.96 -13.55
C THR A 155 -4.28 -6.76 -13.84
N PHE A 156 -3.64 -5.80 -13.18
CA PHE A 156 -2.23 -5.49 -13.36
C PHE A 156 -1.32 -6.11 -12.28
N ILE A 157 -1.88 -6.82 -11.31
CA ILE A 157 -1.14 -7.45 -10.20
C ILE A 157 -1.06 -8.95 -10.41
#